data_9d49e1a7aafbbd02ef6f785ef0cbef55
#
_entry.id   9d49e1a7aafbbd02ef6f785ef0cbef55
#
_cell.length_a   1.000
_cell.length_b   1.000
_cell.length_c   1.000
_cell.angle_alpha   90.00
_cell.angle_beta   90.00
_cell.angle_gamma   90.00
#
_symmetry.space_group_name_H-M   'P 1'
#
loop_
_entity.id
_entity.type
_entity.pdbx_description
1 polymer ?
#
loop_
_entity_poly.entity_id
_entity_poly.type
_entity_poly.pdbx_seq_one_letter_code
_entity_poly.pdbx_strand_id
1 'polypeptide(L)'
;MFLKNCWYVAAWNYEIDDGFLTRTILDEPVLLFRSDAGQPVALEDRCCHRHLPLSEGRLVGDTVQCGYHGMTFGANGRCVRIPGQDNLPDSAQVRSYPLHEANGIVWIWMGDPALADTSLIF
;
A
#
# COMPACT_ATOMS: atom_id res chain seq x y z
N MET A 1 9.70 -16.91 12.62
CA MET A 1 10.52 -16.36 11.51
C MET A 1 9.77 -16.52 10.22
N PHE A 2 9.70 -15.43 9.43
CA PHE A 2 8.99 -15.42 8.16
C PHE A 2 9.98 -15.40 7.00
N LEU A 3 9.61 -16.07 5.92
CA LEU A 3 10.38 -16.04 4.69
C LEU A 3 10.15 -14.71 3.97
N LYS A 4 11.23 -13.97 3.70
CA LYS A 4 11.17 -12.71 2.95
C LYS A 4 11.74 -12.90 1.55
N ASN A 5 11.60 -11.87 0.72
CA ASN A 5 11.99 -11.88 -0.69
C ASN A 5 11.27 -12.98 -1.47
N CYS A 6 9.97 -13.07 -1.24
CA CYS A 6 9.11 -13.98 -2.00
C CYS A 6 7.70 -13.40 -2.08
N TRP A 7 6.91 -14.01 -2.96
CA TRP A 7 5.52 -13.61 -3.19
C TRP A 7 4.58 -14.34 -2.24
N TYR A 8 3.58 -13.61 -1.76
CA TYR A 8 2.50 -14.14 -0.95
C TYR A 8 1.17 -13.79 -1.58
N VAL A 9 0.15 -14.58 -1.33
CA VAL A 9 -1.22 -14.25 -1.73
C VAL A 9 -1.75 -13.19 -0.78
N ALA A 10 -2.07 -12.01 -1.30
CA ALA A 10 -2.63 -10.93 -0.50
C ALA A 10 -4.15 -10.97 -0.51
N ALA A 11 -4.77 -11.23 -1.67
CA ALA A 11 -6.22 -11.16 -1.81
C ALA A 11 -6.66 -11.81 -3.11
N TRP A 12 -7.96 -12.10 -3.21
CA TRP A 12 -8.61 -12.31 -4.49
C TRP A 12 -8.75 -10.95 -5.18
N ASN A 13 -8.70 -10.91 -6.50
CA ASN A 13 -8.71 -9.65 -7.23
C ASN A 13 -9.98 -8.82 -6.99
N TYR A 14 -11.12 -9.47 -6.79
CA TYR A 14 -12.38 -8.76 -6.55
C TYR A 14 -12.46 -8.12 -5.15
N GLU A 15 -11.63 -8.57 -4.21
CA GLU A 15 -11.70 -8.07 -2.83
C GLU A 15 -11.23 -6.62 -2.70
N ILE A 16 -10.45 -6.13 -3.66
CA ILE A 16 -9.93 -4.76 -3.64
C ILE A 16 -10.66 -3.83 -4.61
N ASP A 17 -11.76 -4.29 -5.22
CA ASP A 17 -12.46 -3.49 -6.23
C ASP A 17 -13.25 -2.34 -5.62
N ASP A 18 -13.57 -2.38 -4.34
CA ASP A 18 -14.43 -1.40 -3.69
C ASP A 18 -13.83 -0.96 -2.36
N GLY A 19 -13.14 0.17 -2.38
CA GLY A 19 -12.57 0.77 -1.20
C GLY A 19 -11.30 0.08 -0.71
N PHE A 20 -11.11 0.10 0.60
CA PHE A 20 -9.92 -0.42 1.25
C PHE A 20 -10.11 -1.85 1.72
N LEU A 21 -9.07 -2.65 1.52
CA LEU A 21 -8.93 -3.97 2.14
C LEU A 21 -7.69 -3.94 3.02
N THR A 22 -7.80 -4.44 4.25
CA THR A 22 -6.66 -4.52 5.16
C THR A 22 -6.26 -5.97 5.37
N ARG A 23 -4.95 -6.21 5.42
CA ARG A 23 -4.37 -7.54 5.69
C ARG A 23 -3.14 -7.36 6.57
N THR A 24 -2.87 -8.35 7.40
CA THR A 24 -1.59 -8.44 8.10
C THR A 24 -0.80 -9.58 7.46
N ILE A 25 0.34 -9.22 6.87
CA ILE A 25 1.19 -10.18 6.17
C ILE A 25 2.57 -10.11 6.79
N LEU A 26 3.08 -11.24 7.28
CA LEU A 26 4.36 -11.33 8.00
C LEU A 26 4.44 -10.29 9.13
N ASP A 27 3.36 -10.17 9.90
CA ASP A 27 3.22 -9.19 10.99
C ASP A 27 3.26 -7.72 10.56
N GLU A 28 3.15 -7.45 9.26
CA GLU A 28 3.11 -6.08 8.74
C GLU A 28 1.67 -5.74 8.32
N PRO A 29 1.12 -4.61 8.82
CA PRO A 29 -0.20 -4.18 8.39
C PRO A 29 -0.13 -3.61 6.98
N VAL A 30 -0.99 -4.10 6.10
CA VAL A 30 -0.99 -3.72 4.70
C VAL A 30 -2.38 -3.24 4.30
N LEU A 31 -2.42 -2.10 3.61
CA LEU A 31 -3.62 -1.54 3.03
C LEU A 31 -3.60 -1.78 1.52
N LEU A 32 -4.66 -2.37 1.01
CA LEU A 32 -4.80 -2.69 -0.41
C LEU A 32 -5.98 -1.94 -0.99
N PHE A 33 -5.82 -1.45 -2.20
CA PHE A 33 -6.90 -0.79 -2.93
C PHE A 33 -6.56 -0.74 -4.42
N ARG A 34 -7.50 -0.24 -5.25
CA ARG A 34 -7.23 0.02 -6.66
C ARG A 34 -7.13 1.52 -6.90
N SER A 35 -6.19 1.90 -7.75
CA SER A 35 -6.08 3.28 -8.23
C SER A 35 -7.21 3.58 -9.22
N ASP A 36 -7.36 4.84 -9.62
CA ASP A 36 -8.33 5.24 -10.64
C ASP A 36 -8.12 4.51 -11.97
N ALA A 37 -6.88 4.14 -12.26
CA ALA A 37 -6.56 3.37 -13.47
C ALA A 37 -6.85 1.88 -13.33
N GLY A 38 -7.34 1.43 -12.17
CA GLY A 38 -7.64 0.03 -11.90
C GLY A 38 -6.45 -0.80 -11.49
N GLN A 39 -5.30 -0.19 -11.25
CA GLN A 39 -4.10 -0.91 -10.82
C GLN A 39 -4.15 -1.22 -9.33
N PRO A 40 -3.74 -2.43 -8.91
CA PRO A 40 -3.68 -2.76 -7.49
C PRO A 40 -2.54 -2.00 -6.81
N VAL A 41 -2.80 -1.53 -5.60
CA VAL A 41 -1.83 -0.76 -4.79
C VAL A 41 -1.79 -1.35 -3.40
N ALA A 42 -0.59 -1.48 -2.83
CA ALA A 42 -0.40 -1.90 -1.45
C ALA A 42 0.52 -0.92 -0.75
N LEU A 43 0.06 -0.40 0.38
CA LEU A 43 0.82 0.50 1.22
C LEU A 43 0.86 -0.05 2.64
N GLU A 44 1.90 0.31 3.36
CA GLU A 44 1.94 0.08 4.80
C GLU A 44 0.74 0.79 5.43
N ASP A 45 -0.07 0.07 6.21
CA ASP A 45 -1.29 0.62 6.81
C ASP A 45 -0.95 1.38 8.08
N ARG A 46 -0.17 2.42 7.91
CA ARG A 46 0.35 3.21 9.03
C ARG A 46 0.79 4.57 8.52
N CYS A 47 0.21 5.64 9.06
CA CYS A 47 0.67 6.98 8.73
C CYS A 47 2.07 7.20 9.30
N CYS A 48 2.97 7.76 8.51
CA CYS A 48 4.37 7.96 8.92
C CYS A 48 4.51 8.93 10.10
N HIS A 49 3.52 9.79 10.31
CA HIS A 49 3.58 10.83 11.35
C HIS A 49 3.15 10.32 12.72
N ARG A 50 2.05 9.55 12.80
CA ARG A 50 1.45 9.16 14.07
C ARG A 50 1.17 7.67 14.19
N HIS A 51 1.59 6.89 13.22
CA HIS A 51 1.36 5.45 13.17
C HIS A 51 -0.13 5.06 13.22
N LEU A 52 -1.02 6.00 12.88
CA LEU A 52 -2.43 5.68 12.73
C LEU A 52 -2.63 4.86 11.46
N PRO A 53 -3.56 3.89 11.47
CA PRO A 53 -3.84 3.15 10.26
C PRO A 53 -4.33 4.06 9.15
N LEU A 54 -3.73 3.95 7.96
CA LEU A 54 -4.21 4.69 6.78
C LEU A 54 -5.62 4.26 6.40
N SER A 55 -5.99 3.03 6.71
CA SER A 55 -7.33 2.49 6.46
C SER A 55 -8.42 3.23 7.22
N GLU A 56 -8.07 3.95 8.28
CA GLU A 56 -9.02 4.83 9.00
C GLU A 56 -9.28 6.14 8.26
N GLY A 57 -8.50 6.43 7.24
CA GLY A 57 -8.70 7.59 6.39
C GLY A 57 -9.62 7.28 5.22
N ARG A 58 -9.33 7.89 4.08
CA ARG A 58 -10.17 7.67 2.89
C ARG A 58 -9.37 7.69 1.60
N LEU A 59 -9.91 7.03 0.61
CA LEU A 59 -9.38 7.01 -0.75
C LEU A 59 -9.90 8.25 -1.48
N VAL A 60 -8.98 9.04 -2.02
CA VAL A 60 -9.31 10.23 -2.81
C VAL A 60 -8.57 10.12 -4.14
N GLY A 61 -9.27 9.66 -5.18
CA GLY A 61 -8.65 9.35 -6.46
C GLY A 61 -7.61 8.25 -6.31
N ASP A 62 -6.38 8.52 -6.70
CA ASP A 62 -5.25 7.58 -6.58
C ASP A 62 -4.51 7.71 -5.25
N THR A 63 -5.02 8.54 -4.33
CA THR A 63 -4.30 8.86 -3.11
C THR A 63 -5.07 8.43 -1.88
N VAL A 64 -4.35 8.22 -0.77
CA VAL A 64 -4.93 7.90 0.52
C VAL A 64 -4.73 9.09 1.44
N GLN A 65 -5.83 9.63 1.97
CA GLN A 65 -5.80 10.71 2.93
C GLN A 65 -5.90 10.15 4.34
N CYS A 66 -4.86 10.40 5.16
CA CYS A 66 -4.86 9.98 6.55
C CYS A 66 -6.00 10.69 7.31
N GLY A 67 -6.70 9.97 8.18
CA GLY A 67 -7.77 10.53 8.99
C GLY A 67 -7.29 11.55 10.01
N TYR A 68 -5.98 11.60 10.27
CA TYR A 68 -5.39 12.54 11.20
C TYR A 68 -4.60 13.60 10.42
N HIS A 69 -5.01 14.86 10.55
CA HIS A 69 -4.40 16.02 9.90
C HIS A 69 -4.41 16.02 8.38
N GLY A 70 -5.00 15.03 7.72
CA GLY A 70 -5.20 15.07 6.28
C GLY A 70 -3.95 14.88 5.43
N MET A 71 -2.88 14.31 5.98
CA MET A 71 -1.72 13.95 5.16
C MET A 71 -2.16 12.99 4.06
N THR A 72 -1.69 13.22 2.85
CA THR A 72 -2.12 12.44 1.69
C THR A 72 -0.93 11.73 1.05
N PHE A 73 -1.09 10.44 0.78
CA PHE A 73 -0.04 9.58 0.23
C PHE A 73 -0.44 9.05 -1.14
N GLY A 74 0.51 9.09 -2.08
CA GLY A 74 0.31 8.51 -3.41
C GLY A 74 0.48 6.99 -3.42
N ALA A 75 0.26 6.40 -4.58
CA ALA A 75 0.35 4.95 -4.77
C ALA A 75 1.74 4.39 -4.50
N ASN A 76 2.77 5.21 -4.60
CA ASN A 76 4.15 4.83 -4.31
C ASN A 76 4.53 4.99 -2.83
N GLY A 77 3.58 5.39 -1.99
CA GLY A 77 3.82 5.60 -0.56
C GLY A 77 4.35 6.97 -0.19
N ARG A 78 4.68 7.81 -1.16
CA ARG A 78 5.20 9.15 -0.85
C ARG A 78 4.08 10.10 -0.51
N CYS A 79 4.34 10.96 0.49
CA CYS A 79 3.41 12.01 0.85
C CYS A 79 3.36 13.03 -0.28
N VAL A 80 2.15 13.35 -0.75
CA VAL A 80 1.93 14.31 -1.82
C VAL A 80 1.32 15.61 -1.31
N ARG A 81 0.84 15.61 -0.06
CA ARG A 81 0.25 16.80 0.54
C ARG A 81 0.29 16.71 2.06
N ILE A 82 0.69 17.80 2.69
CA ILE A 82 0.55 18.03 4.13
C ILE A 82 -0.17 19.36 4.28
N PRO A 83 -1.40 19.38 4.82
CA PRO A 83 -2.15 20.63 4.96
C PRO A 83 -1.35 21.68 5.75
N GLY A 84 -1.28 22.88 5.20
CA GLY A 84 -0.56 23.98 5.83
C GLY A 84 0.95 24.01 5.58
N GLN A 85 1.47 23.06 4.80
CA GLN A 85 2.90 23.01 4.47
C GLN A 85 3.11 23.01 2.96
N ASP A 86 4.08 23.81 2.51
CA ASP A 86 4.48 23.81 1.11
C ASP A 86 5.61 22.84 0.81
N ASN A 87 6.45 22.56 1.81
CA ASN A 87 7.58 21.65 1.67
C ASN A 87 7.22 20.28 2.24
N LEU A 88 7.50 19.25 1.44
CA LEU A 88 7.27 17.85 1.83
C LEU A 88 8.62 17.21 2.08
N PRO A 89 8.93 16.85 3.36
CA PRO A 89 10.20 16.18 3.64
C PRO A 89 10.26 14.81 2.97
N ASP A 90 11.44 14.39 2.56
CA ASP A 90 11.64 13.07 1.94
C ASP A 90 11.26 11.93 2.89
N SER A 91 11.34 12.16 4.20
CA SER A 91 10.95 11.17 5.20
C SER A 91 9.43 10.98 5.30
N ALA A 92 8.64 11.90 4.71
CA ALA A 92 7.18 11.79 4.74
C ALA A 92 6.75 10.77 3.69
N GLN A 93 6.84 9.50 4.06
CA GLN A 93 6.45 8.40 3.19
C GLN A 93 6.12 7.17 4.03
N VAL A 94 5.29 6.31 3.47
CA VAL A 94 5.05 4.98 3.99
C VAL A 94 5.59 3.97 3.01
N ARG A 95 5.80 2.74 3.46
CA ARG A 95 6.30 1.68 2.60
C ARG A 95 5.23 1.31 1.57
N SER A 96 5.63 1.11 0.34
CA SER A 96 4.78 0.51 -0.70
C SER A 96 5.32 -0.89 -1.01
N TYR A 97 4.43 -1.77 -1.44
CA TYR A 97 4.78 -3.16 -1.73
C TYR A 97 4.53 -3.45 -3.19
N PRO A 98 5.47 -4.10 -3.89
CA PRO A 98 5.21 -4.55 -5.26
C PRO A 98 4.06 -5.55 -5.28
N LEU A 99 3.14 -5.37 -6.22
CA LEU A 99 2.02 -6.26 -6.43
C LEU A 99 2.02 -6.80 -7.84
N HIS A 100 1.45 -7.98 -7.99
CA HIS A 100 1.19 -8.54 -9.31
C HIS A 100 -0.17 -9.24 -9.27
N GLU A 101 -1.02 -8.91 -10.23
CA GLU A 101 -2.34 -9.52 -10.35
C GLU A 101 -2.30 -10.54 -11.49
N ALA A 102 -2.62 -11.79 -11.16
CA ALA A 102 -2.65 -12.87 -12.14
C ALA A 102 -3.62 -13.94 -11.70
N ASN A 103 -4.40 -14.47 -12.64
CA ASN A 103 -5.31 -15.61 -12.41
C ASN A 103 -6.32 -15.34 -11.28
N GLY A 104 -6.78 -14.10 -11.16
CA GLY A 104 -7.76 -13.73 -10.14
C GLY A 104 -7.17 -13.51 -8.75
N ILE A 105 -5.86 -13.54 -8.62
CA ILE A 105 -5.17 -13.41 -7.35
C ILE A 105 -4.26 -12.18 -7.39
N VAL A 106 -4.25 -11.43 -6.28
CA VAL A 106 -3.30 -10.34 -6.07
C VAL A 106 -2.15 -10.89 -5.23
N TRP A 107 -0.96 -10.92 -5.82
CA TRP A 107 0.27 -11.37 -5.16
C TRP A 107 1.03 -10.17 -4.62
N ILE A 108 1.59 -10.30 -3.43
CA ILE A 108 2.37 -9.24 -2.79
C ILE A 108 3.80 -9.72 -2.55
N TRP A 109 4.77 -8.87 -2.90
CA TRP A 109 6.17 -9.15 -2.63
C TRP A 109 6.54 -8.62 -1.25
N MET A 110 7.02 -9.51 -0.40
CA MET A 110 7.47 -9.15 0.94
C MET A 110 9.00 -9.26 0.99
N GLY A 111 9.66 -8.13 1.19
CA GLY A 111 11.11 -8.07 1.23
C GLY A 111 11.63 -6.86 0.47
N ASP A 112 12.82 -7.01 -0.12
CA ASP A 112 13.47 -5.94 -0.88
C ASP A 112 12.74 -5.77 -2.24
N PRO A 113 12.12 -4.60 -2.50
CA PRO A 113 11.40 -4.39 -3.76
C PRO A 113 12.27 -4.56 -5.01
N ALA A 114 13.57 -4.29 -4.89
CA ALA A 114 14.48 -4.42 -6.02
C ALA A 114 14.65 -5.86 -6.47
N LEU A 115 14.29 -6.83 -5.62
CA LEU A 115 14.41 -8.26 -5.91
C LEU A 115 13.11 -8.87 -6.43
N ALA A 116 12.03 -8.08 -6.52
CA ALA A 116 10.73 -8.60 -6.95
C ALA A 116 10.80 -9.10 -8.38
N ASP A 117 10.44 -10.37 -8.59
CA ASP A 117 10.52 -11.02 -9.88
C ASP A 117 9.25 -11.85 -10.08
N THR A 118 8.40 -11.43 -11.02
CA THR A 118 7.12 -12.09 -11.28
C THR A 118 7.27 -13.51 -11.80
N SER A 119 8.44 -13.88 -12.34
CA SER A 119 8.70 -15.25 -12.78
C SER A 119 8.71 -16.24 -11.62
N LEU A 120 8.83 -15.76 -10.39
CA LEU A 120 8.81 -16.59 -9.18
C LEU A 120 7.39 -16.91 -8.69
N ILE A 121 6.37 -16.39 -9.33
CA ILE A 121 4.96 -16.70 -9.01
C ILE A 121 4.57 -18.00 -9.70
N PHE A 122 3.98 -18.91 -8.95
CA PHE A 122 3.53 -20.20 -9.50
C PHE A 122 2.28 -20.09 -10.35
#